data_c8400b891b58b0784ec5212502d9cea5
#
_entry.id   c8400b891b58b0784ec5212502d9cea5
#
_cell.length_a   1.000
_cell.length_b   1.000
_cell.length_c   1.000
_cell.angle_alpha   90.00
_cell.angle_beta   90.00
_cell.angle_gamma   90.00
#
_symmetry.space_group_name_H-M   'P 1'
#
loop_
_entity.id
_entity.type
_entity.pdbx_description
1 polymer ?
#
loop_
_entity_poly.entity_id
_entity_poly.type
_entity_poly.pdbx_seq_one_letter_code
_entity_poly.pdbx_strand_id
1 'polypeptide(L)'
;MVYFNVAVSEEFINSPYNTRQDTFSDRVIRGNIQSSDGEILATTNVYDDGTEVRSYPYANMFAHVVGYDSNGKSGLESEANFQLLSSHEFFLDQMKNEFLGRKNMGDTVISSLSVNLQSAAYNALGDRRGAVMVMEPSTGRILAMVSKPDFDPNYLADNWDYLVNDETNSSLLNRATNGAYPPGSTFKIVTALDYFRKNGSLEGYSYLCEGSITMEEHTINCYNGTVHGQEDFYSAFANSCNCAFADMGTDLGGSSLKDTAEDLLFNSKLPLTSYKTSSFTLDKKSGIPLIMQTSIGQGNTLVSPAHMALLTSAIANGGILMKPTLIDEVVNKTGESVKKTEASAYKRLISTNEANLLGKLMQGVVTNGTASALNGRGYTVAGKTGSAEFDENGSSHSWFVGYSDVDTPDIVVSVIVENGGTGSEAAVPIAGQIFDAYYYN
;
A
#
# COMPACT_ATOMS: atom_id res chain seq x y z
N MET A 1 -29.50 -12.28 -15.51
CA MET A 1 -28.63 -13.38 -16.01
C MET A 1 -27.40 -12.85 -16.77
N VAL A 2 -27.52 -11.96 -17.77
CA VAL A 2 -26.37 -11.38 -18.49
C VAL A 2 -25.45 -10.57 -17.57
N TYR A 3 -25.97 -9.75 -16.64
CA TYR A 3 -25.18 -9.00 -15.66
C TYR A 3 -24.39 -9.90 -14.72
N PHE A 4 -25.00 -11.02 -14.28
CA PHE A 4 -24.30 -12.01 -13.45
C PHE A 4 -23.16 -12.70 -14.21
N ASN A 5 -23.36 -12.99 -15.48
CA ASN A 5 -22.33 -13.67 -16.29
C ASN A 5 -21.17 -12.77 -16.74
N VAL A 6 -21.34 -11.44 -16.73
CA VAL A 6 -20.31 -10.51 -17.24
C VAL A 6 -19.63 -9.72 -16.11
N ALA A 7 -20.34 -9.36 -15.05
CA ALA A 7 -19.81 -8.48 -13.98
C ALA A 7 -19.54 -9.18 -12.65
N VAL A 8 -20.22 -10.32 -12.38
CA VAL A 8 -20.14 -11.02 -11.08
C VAL A 8 -19.46 -12.37 -11.20
N SER A 9 -19.38 -12.94 -12.42
CA SER A 9 -18.80 -14.26 -12.64
C SER A 9 -17.29 -14.31 -12.32
N GLU A 10 -16.53 -13.27 -12.66
CA GLU A 10 -15.09 -13.23 -12.37
C GLU A 10 -14.81 -13.17 -10.86
N GLU A 11 -15.58 -12.41 -10.10
CA GLU A 11 -15.45 -12.30 -8.65
C GLU A 11 -15.82 -13.61 -7.94
N PHE A 12 -16.83 -14.34 -8.45
CA PHE A 12 -17.24 -15.66 -7.94
C PHE A 12 -16.30 -16.79 -8.37
N ILE A 13 -15.80 -16.74 -9.61
CA ILE A 13 -14.86 -17.75 -10.13
C ILE A 13 -13.51 -17.63 -9.42
N ASN A 14 -13.01 -16.41 -9.19
CA ASN A 14 -11.73 -16.14 -8.52
C ASN A 14 -11.83 -16.10 -6.98
N SER A 15 -12.99 -16.43 -6.40
CA SER A 15 -13.13 -16.48 -4.95
C SER A 15 -12.17 -17.51 -4.35
N PRO A 16 -11.33 -17.13 -3.35
CA PRO A 16 -10.42 -18.04 -2.65
C PRO A 16 -11.14 -19.23 -1.97
N TYR A 17 -12.46 -19.12 -1.80
CA TYR A 17 -13.33 -20.15 -1.20
C TYR A 17 -13.92 -21.11 -2.24
N ASN A 18 -13.59 -20.96 -3.54
CA ASN A 18 -14.12 -21.82 -4.59
C ASN A 18 -13.28 -23.09 -4.77
N THR A 19 -13.50 -24.08 -3.91
CA THR A 19 -12.81 -25.38 -3.92
C THR A 19 -13.01 -26.19 -5.21
N ARG A 20 -13.97 -25.81 -6.10
CA ARG A 20 -14.14 -26.47 -7.40
C ARG A 20 -12.95 -26.21 -8.34
N GLN A 21 -12.18 -25.16 -8.11
CA GLN A 21 -10.99 -24.88 -8.93
C GLN A 21 -9.88 -25.93 -8.70
N ASP A 22 -9.81 -26.51 -7.51
CA ASP A 22 -8.78 -27.51 -7.22
C ASP A 22 -8.99 -28.83 -7.99
N THR A 23 -10.20 -29.07 -8.51
CA THR A 23 -10.45 -30.22 -9.43
C THR A 23 -9.78 -30.05 -10.80
N PHE A 24 -9.35 -28.84 -11.17
CA PHE A 24 -8.56 -28.62 -12.39
C PHE A 24 -7.10 -29.04 -12.24
N SER A 25 -6.58 -29.07 -11.01
CA SER A 25 -5.21 -29.53 -10.71
C SER A 25 -4.94 -30.98 -11.14
N ASP A 26 -5.99 -31.81 -11.27
CA ASP A 26 -5.87 -33.18 -11.77
C ASP A 26 -5.52 -33.21 -13.27
N ARG A 27 -5.78 -32.13 -14.01
CA ARG A 27 -5.63 -32.06 -15.48
C ARG A 27 -4.61 -31.03 -15.94
N VAL A 28 -4.26 -30.08 -15.07
CA VAL A 28 -3.42 -28.94 -15.40
C VAL A 28 -2.29 -28.80 -14.39
N ILE A 29 -1.06 -28.75 -14.86
CA ILE A 29 0.12 -28.34 -14.09
C ILE A 29 0.00 -26.85 -13.84
N ARG A 30 0.06 -26.41 -12.58
CA ARG A 30 -0.09 -25.01 -12.21
C ARG A 30 0.93 -24.11 -12.94
N GLY A 31 0.45 -23.07 -13.63
CA GLY A 31 1.24 -22.17 -14.46
C GLY A 31 2.19 -21.28 -13.66
N ASN A 32 3.01 -20.52 -14.35
CA ASN A 32 4.02 -19.67 -13.74
C ASN A 32 3.45 -18.31 -13.33
N ILE A 33 4.09 -17.68 -12.32
CA ILE A 33 3.96 -16.25 -12.04
C ILE A 33 5.30 -15.62 -12.40
N GLN A 34 5.26 -14.59 -13.25
CA GLN A 34 6.42 -13.81 -13.68
C GLN A 34 6.31 -12.36 -13.21
N SER A 35 7.45 -11.72 -12.99
CA SER A 35 7.53 -10.27 -12.82
C SER A 35 7.35 -9.54 -14.15
N SER A 36 7.16 -8.23 -14.10
CA SER A 36 7.13 -7.37 -15.29
C SER A 36 8.48 -7.36 -16.04
N ASP A 37 9.57 -7.71 -15.34
CA ASP A 37 10.93 -7.80 -15.88
C ASP A 37 11.20 -9.17 -16.53
N GLY A 38 10.23 -10.10 -16.50
CA GLY A 38 10.33 -11.44 -17.10
C GLY A 38 10.92 -12.52 -16.18
N GLU A 39 11.20 -12.20 -14.93
CA GLU A 39 11.76 -13.15 -13.96
C GLU A 39 10.68 -14.07 -13.39
N ILE A 40 11.01 -15.33 -13.15
CA ILE A 40 10.08 -16.31 -12.57
C ILE A 40 9.96 -16.09 -11.06
N LEU A 41 8.79 -15.73 -10.60
CA LEU A 41 8.46 -15.53 -9.18
C LEU A 41 7.91 -16.81 -8.53
N ALA A 42 7.15 -17.61 -9.30
CA ALA A 42 6.67 -18.92 -8.89
C ALA A 42 6.55 -19.85 -10.10
N THR A 43 6.95 -21.10 -9.94
CA THR A 43 6.90 -22.14 -10.99
C THR A 43 6.58 -23.50 -10.38
N THR A 44 6.09 -24.44 -11.22
CA THR A 44 5.87 -25.83 -10.80
C THR A 44 6.90 -26.73 -11.46
N ASN A 45 7.78 -27.35 -10.66
CA ASN A 45 8.72 -28.35 -11.10
C ASN A 45 8.02 -29.71 -11.17
N VAL A 46 8.15 -30.40 -12.29
CA VAL A 46 7.63 -31.76 -12.49
C VAL A 46 8.81 -32.72 -12.54
N TYR A 47 8.84 -33.68 -11.64
CA TYR A 47 9.87 -34.70 -11.53
C TYR A 47 9.55 -35.96 -12.35
N ASP A 48 10.57 -36.81 -12.58
CA ASP A 48 10.44 -38.03 -13.41
C ASP A 48 9.40 -39.02 -12.90
N ASP A 49 9.13 -39.01 -11.58
CA ASP A 49 8.10 -39.83 -10.94
C ASP A 49 6.68 -39.24 -11.06
N GLY A 50 6.53 -38.08 -11.69
CA GLY A 50 5.29 -37.35 -11.84
C GLY A 50 4.93 -36.44 -10.66
N THR A 51 5.80 -36.35 -9.64
CA THR A 51 5.62 -35.42 -8.51
C THR A 51 5.71 -33.97 -8.98
N GLU A 52 4.75 -33.16 -8.58
CA GLU A 52 4.70 -31.73 -8.86
C GLU A 52 5.03 -30.95 -7.59
N VAL A 53 6.03 -30.06 -7.65
CA VAL A 53 6.46 -29.23 -6.52
C VAL A 53 6.46 -27.77 -6.93
N ARG A 54 5.65 -26.95 -6.22
CA ARG A 54 5.66 -25.50 -6.38
C ARG A 54 6.94 -24.93 -5.81
N SER A 55 7.59 -24.02 -6.55
CA SER A 55 8.86 -23.41 -6.19
C SER A 55 8.81 -21.91 -6.35
N TYR A 56 9.39 -21.20 -5.38
CA TYR A 56 9.45 -19.74 -5.30
C TYR A 56 10.93 -19.30 -5.29
N PRO A 57 11.51 -18.99 -6.47
CA PRO A 57 12.97 -18.74 -6.60
C PRO A 57 13.49 -17.58 -5.74
N TYR A 58 12.64 -16.60 -5.44
CA TYR A 58 13.00 -15.44 -4.61
C TYR A 58 12.64 -15.60 -3.13
N ALA A 59 12.13 -16.77 -2.73
CA ALA A 59 11.84 -17.13 -1.34
C ALA A 59 11.11 -16.01 -0.57
N ASN A 60 11.68 -15.56 0.54
CA ASN A 60 11.09 -14.56 1.44
C ASN A 60 10.73 -13.22 0.78
N MET A 61 11.52 -12.78 -0.23
CA MET A 61 11.41 -11.45 -0.81
C MET A 61 10.02 -11.15 -1.37
N PHE A 62 9.35 -12.14 -1.94
CA PHE A 62 8.02 -12.01 -2.55
C PHE A 62 6.92 -12.75 -1.77
N ALA A 63 7.24 -13.31 -0.59
CA ALA A 63 6.34 -14.20 0.15
C ALA A 63 4.94 -13.63 0.37
N HIS A 64 4.80 -12.34 0.72
CA HIS A 64 3.50 -11.75 1.01
C HIS A 64 2.72 -11.32 -0.23
N VAL A 65 3.40 -10.96 -1.33
CA VAL A 65 2.73 -10.47 -2.55
C VAL A 65 2.47 -11.59 -3.55
N VAL A 66 3.41 -12.50 -3.77
CA VAL A 66 3.20 -13.70 -4.57
C VAL A 66 2.38 -14.70 -3.78
N GLY A 67 2.68 -14.86 -2.51
CA GLY A 67 1.96 -15.75 -1.62
C GLY A 67 2.45 -17.19 -1.70
N TYR A 68 1.52 -18.11 -1.46
CA TYR A 68 1.74 -19.56 -1.41
C TYR A 68 0.49 -20.30 -1.86
N ASP A 69 0.64 -21.59 -2.26
CA ASP A 69 -0.45 -22.47 -2.68
C ASP A 69 -0.63 -23.73 -1.80
N SER A 70 0.19 -23.89 -0.77
CA SER A 70 0.10 -24.96 0.24
C SER A 70 -0.57 -24.46 1.54
N ASN A 71 -1.29 -25.33 2.26
CA ASN A 71 -2.02 -24.97 3.48
C ASN A 71 -3.03 -23.81 3.29
N GLY A 72 -3.66 -23.75 2.14
CA GLY A 72 -4.46 -22.63 1.64
C GLY A 72 -3.75 -21.89 0.52
N LYS A 73 -4.23 -20.67 0.22
CA LYS A 73 -3.63 -19.82 -0.81
C LYS A 73 -3.63 -18.37 -0.37
N SER A 74 -2.59 -17.62 -0.74
CA SER A 74 -2.52 -16.19 -0.46
C SER A 74 -1.90 -15.42 -1.63
N GLY A 75 -1.93 -14.08 -1.59
CA GLY A 75 -1.31 -13.22 -2.60
C GLY A 75 -1.76 -13.53 -4.03
N LEU A 76 -0.85 -13.41 -4.99
CA LEU A 76 -1.10 -13.70 -6.41
C LEU A 76 -1.46 -15.17 -6.65
N GLU A 77 -0.94 -16.11 -5.85
CA GLU A 77 -1.34 -17.53 -5.93
C GLU A 77 -2.84 -17.73 -5.70
N SER A 78 -3.43 -16.91 -4.83
CA SER A 78 -4.88 -16.90 -4.60
C SER A 78 -5.63 -16.09 -5.64
N GLU A 79 -5.18 -14.88 -5.95
CA GLU A 79 -5.85 -13.94 -6.86
C GLU A 79 -5.91 -14.47 -8.30
N ALA A 80 -4.83 -15.10 -8.75
CA ALA A 80 -4.70 -15.66 -10.09
C ALA A 80 -4.96 -17.18 -10.18
N ASN A 81 -5.54 -17.79 -9.13
CA ASN A 81 -5.67 -19.25 -9.05
C ASN A 81 -6.36 -19.86 -10.27
N PHE A 82 -7.42 -19.22 -10.77
CA PHE A 82 -8.15 -19.70 -11.94
C PHE A 82 -7.27 -19.67 -13.20
N GLN A 83 -6.54 -18.59 -13.44
CA GLN A 83 -5.65 -18.43 -14.59
C GLN A 83 -4.51 -19.46 -14.55
N LEU A 84 -3.89 -19.62 -13.39
CA LEU A 84 -2.80 -20.58 -13.18
C LEU A 84 -3.23 -22.04 -13.38
N LEU A 85 -4.51 -22.36 -13.22
CA LEU A 85 -5.11 -23.70 -13.42
C LEU A 85 -5.93 -23.80 -14.72
N SER A 86 -5.92 -22.77 -15.57
CA SER A 86 -6.49 -22.78 -16.91
C SER A 86 -5.39 -23.00 -17.94
N SER A 87 -5.69 -23.72 -19.02
CA SER A 87 -4.74 -23.94 -20.12
C SER A 87 -5.37 -23.48 -21.43
N HIS A 88 -4.73 -22.52 -22.07
CA HIS A 88 -5.06 -22.05 -23.41
C HIS A 88 -4.00 -22.51 -24.42
N GLU A 89 -3.48 -23.73 -24.23
CA GLU A 89 -2.63 -24.39 -25.23
C GLU A 89 -3.43 -24.66 -26.52
N PHE A 90 -2.71 -24.80 -27.62
CA PHE A 90 -3.33 -25.15 -28.91
C PHE A 90 -4.11 -26.47 -28.77
N PHE A 91 -5.33 -26.51 -29.31
CA PHE A 91 -6.28 -27.62 -29.12
C PHE A 91 -5.70 -29.00 -29.46
N LEU A 92 -4.86 -29.09 -30.55
CA LEU A 92 -4.23 -30.34 -30.90
C LEU A 92 -3.18 -30.83 -29.90
N ASP A 93 -2.51 -29.90 -29.20
CA ASP A 93 -1.56 -30.24 -28.14
C ASP A 93 -2.31 -30.72 -26.88
N GLN A 94 -3.42 -30.07 -26.53
CA GLN A 94 -4.29 -30.55 -25.46
C GLN A 94 -4.81 -31.98 -25.72
N MET A 95 -5.32 -32.24 -26.92
CA MET A 95 -5.77 -33.59 -27.32
C MET A 95 -4.62 -34.63 -27.26
N LYS A 96 -3.44 -34.24 -27.71
CA LYS A 96 -2.25 -35.11 -27.65
C LYS A 96 -1.85 -35.42 -26.21
N ASN A 97 -1.87 -34.41 -25.34
CA ASN A 97 -1.55 -34.58 -23.92
C ASN A 97 -2.58 -35.49 -23.25
N GLU A 98 -3.87 -35.29 -23.51
CA GLU A 98 -4.95 -36.13 -22.99
C GLU A 98 -4.80 -37.58 -23.47
N PHE A 99 -4.50 -37.81 -24.76
CA PHE A 99 -4.27 -39.16 -25.30
C PHE A 99 -3.04 -39.85 -24.65
N LEU A 100 -2.03 -39.07 -24.30
CA LEU A 100 -0.80 -39.58 -23.65
C LEU A 100 -0.93 -39.66 -22.10
N GLY A 101 -2.10 -39.32 -21.54
CA GLY A 101 -2.30 -39.26 -20.11
C GLY A 101 -1.43 -38.19 -19.40
N ARG A 102 -1.07 -37.12 -20.10
CA ARG A 102 -0.26 -36.01 -19.59
C ARG A 102 -1.14 -34.82 -19.23
N LYS A 103 -0.80 -34.10 -18.18
CA LYS A 103 -1.44 -32.82 -17.85
C LYS A 103 -1.02 -31.74 -18.85
N ASN A 104 -1.92 -30.76 -19.08
CA ASN A 104 -1.58 -29.53 -19.80
C ASN A 104 -0.85 -28.55 -18.86
N MET A 105 -0.07 -27.63 -19.42
CA MET A 105 0.50 -26.54 -18.63
C MET A 105 -0.53 -25.43 -18.46
N GLY A 106 -0.69 -24.92 -17.24
CA GLY A 106 -1.50 -23.74 -16.96
C GLY A 106 -0.89 -22.46 -17.53
N ASP A 107 -1.73 -21.45 -17.70
CA ASP A 107 -1.30 -20.16 -18.25
C ASP A 107 -0.32 -19.47 -17.28
N THR A 108 0.55 -18.66 -17.86
CA THR A 108 1.50 -17.83 -17.11
C THR A 108 0.87 -16.48 -16.81
N VAL A 109 0.95 -16.07 -15.54
CA VAL A 109 0.52 -14.74 -15.10
C VAL A 109 1.74 -13.82 -15.07
N ILE A 110 1.72 -12.78 -15.87
CA ILE A 110 2.71 -11.70 -15.86
C ILE A 110 2.19 -10.65 -14.88
N SER A 111 2.91 -10.48 -13.77
CA SER A 111 2.56 -9.50 -12.75
C SER A 111 3.13 -8.12 -13.06
N SER A 112 2.58 -7.09 -12.40
CA SER A 112 3.12 -5.73 -12.44
C SER A 112 4.38 -5.54 -11.58
N LEU A 113 4.78 -6.55 -10.80
CA LEU A 113 5.90 -6.48 -9.87
C LEU A 113 7.24 -6.35 -10.61
N SER A 114 8.09 -5.43 -10.16
CA SER A 114 9.48 -5.29 -10.58
C SER A 114 10.40 -5.93 -9.56
N VAL A 115 11.28 -6.84 -10.01
CA VAL A 115 12.28 -7.46 -9.13
C VAL A 115 13.25 -6.41 -8.59
N ASN A 116 13.62 -5.44 -9.42
CA ASN A 116 14.49 -4.34 -8.99
C ASN A 116 13.90 -3.53 -7.84
N LEU A 117 12.66 -3.05 -7.99
CA LEU A 117 12.00 -2.24 -6.95
C LEU A 117 11.65 -3.06 -5.69
N GLN A 118 11.24 -4.32 -5.87
CA GLN A 118 11.00 -5.23 -4.75
C GLN A 118 12.27 -5.47 -3.95
N SER A 119 13.38 -5.73 -4.65
CA SER A 119 14.70 -5.94 -4.02
C SER A 119 15.18 -4.67 -3.30
N ALA A 120 15.04 -3.50 -3.93
CA ALA A 120 15.39 -2.22 -3.30
C ALA A 120 14.58 -1.98 -2.02
N ALA A 121 13.26 -2.17 -2.08
CA ALA A 121 12.36 -2.01 -0.93
C ALA A 121 12.67 -3.03 0.19
N TYR A 122 12.90 -4.30 -0.19
CA TYR A 122 13.22 -5.39 0.72
C TYR A 122 14.54 -5.15 1.47
N ASN A 123 15.57 -4.75 0.74
CA ASN A 123 16.89 -4.47 1.29
C ASN A 123 16.91 -3.17 2.10
N ALA A 124 16.22 -2.12 1.65
CA ALA A 124 16.11 -0.86 2.38
C ALA A 124 15.39 -1.01 3.72
N LEU A 125 14.34 -1.85 3.78
CA LEU A 125 13.67 -2.17 5.04
C LEU A 125 14.59 -2.97 5.97
N GLY A 126 15.49 -3.82 5.43
CA GLY A 126 16.44 -4.62 6.20
C GLY A 126 15.73 -5.58 7.16
N ASP A 127 16.21 -5.69 8.40
CA ASP A 127 15.61 -6.54 9.43
C ASP A 127 14.51 -5.84 10.24
N ARG A 128 14.13 -4.61 9.84
CA ARG A 128 13.09 -3.85 10.53
C ARG A 128 11.72 -4.45 10.27
N ARG A 129 10.88 -4.44 11.31
CA ARG A 129 9.46 -4.77 11.17
C ARG A 129 8.75 -3.61 10.48
N GLY A 130 7.92 -3.91 9.50
CA GLY A 130 7.20 -2.88 8.76
C GLY A 130 6.76 -3.31 7.39
N ALA A 131 6.41 -2.35 6.56
CA ALA A 131 5.97 -2.60 5.19
C ALA A 131 6.32 -1.46 4.25
N VAL A 132 6.45 -1.82 2.98
CA VAL A 132 6.61 -0.89 1.85
C VAL A 132 5.61 -1.25 0.78
N MET A 133 4.98 -0.23 0.17
CA MET A 133 4.19 -0.38 -1.03
C MET A 133 4.61 0.67 -2.06
N VAL A 134 4.86 0.21 -3.30
CA VAL A 134 5.24 1.04 -4.43
C VAL A 134 4.21 0.88 -5.54
N MET A 135 3.70 2.00 -6.05
CA MET A 135 2.64 2.00 -7.08
C MET A 135 2.96 2.99 -8.20
N GLU A 136 2.45 2.70 -9.39
CA GLU A 136 2.40 3.63 -10.51
C GLU A 136 1.05 4.35 -10.48
N PRO A 137 1.00 5.68 -10.21
CA PRO A 137 -0.25 6.38 -9.96
C PRO A 137 -1.14 6.51 -11.20
N SER A 138 -0.56 6.55 -12.40
CA SER A 138 -1.27 6.73 -13.67
C SER A 138 -2.03 5.49 -14.15
N THR A 139 -1.61 4.30 -13.71
CA THR A 139 -2.19 3.01 -14.13
C THR A 139 -2.81 2.21 -12.99
N GLY A 140 -2.35 2.45 -11.74
CA GLY A 140 -2.72 1.66 -10.57
C GLY A 140 -1.87 0.39 -10.39
N ARG A 141 -0.85 0.16 -11.22
CA ARG A 141 0.05 -1.00 -11.08
C ARG A 141 0.79 -0.97 -9.75
N ILE A 142 0.80 -2.10 -9.04
CA ILE A 142 1.59 -2.29 -7.83
C ILE A 142 2.94 -2.85 -8.25
N LEU A 143 4.00 -2.05 -8.12
CA LEU A 143 5.34 -2.38 -8.60
C LEU A 143 6.17 -3.15 -7.58
N ALA A 144 5.92 -2.91 -6.28
CA ALA A 144 6.52 -3.64 -5.18
C ALA A 144 5.62 -3.63 -3.95
N MET A 145 5.66 -4.72 -3.18
CA MET A 145 4.96 -4.85 -1.90
C MET A 145 5.79 -5.73 -0.96
N VAL A 146 6.34 -5.14 0.08
CA VAL A 146 7.15 -5.79 1.09
C VAL A 146 6.45 -5.75 2.43
N SER A 147 6.49 -6.85 3.16
CA SER A 147 6.05 -6.95 4.56
C SER A 147 7.08 -7.75 5.34
N LYS A 148 7.47 -7.26 6.53
CA LYS A 148 8.42 -7.94 7.44
C LYS A 148 7.93 -7.87 8.89
N PRO A 149 8.19 -8.92 9.69
CA PRO A 149 8.86 -10.20 9.38
C PRO A 149 8.13 -10.98 8.29
N ASP A 150 8.89 -11.82 7.59
CA ASP A 150 8.43 -12.64 6.48
C ASP A 150 8.64 -14.14 6.72
N PHE A 151 8.40 -14.95 5.72
CA PHE A 151 8.58 -16.40 5.74
C PHE A 151 9.04 -16.90 4.37
N ASP A 152 9.63 -18.10 4.30
CA ASP A 152 9.95 -18.74 3.02
C ASP A 152 8.76 -19.63 2.60
N PRO A 153 8.07 -19.32 1.49
CA PRO A 153 6.95 -20.11 1.01
C PRO A 153 7.36 -21.53 0.57
N ASN A 154 8.64 -21.78 0.23
CA ASN A 154 9.12 -23.12 -0.11
C ASN A 154 9.10 -24.07 1.08
N TYR A 155 9.19 -23.56 2.31
CA TYR A 155 9.18 -24.33 3.55
C TYR A 155 7.94 -24.08 4.39
N LEU A 156 6.88 -23.49 3.81
CA LEU A 156 5.68 -23.12 4.54
C LEU A 156 4.99 -24.33 5.17
N ALA A 157 4.86 -25.43 4.41
CA ALA A 157 4.16 -26.63 4.90
C ALA A 157 4.85 -27.22 6.14
N ASP A 158 6.18 -27.28 6.13
CA ASP A 158 6.98 -27.82 7.23
C ASP A 158 6.95 -26.92 8.48
N ASN A 159 6.77 -25.59 8.29
CA ASN A 159 6.78 -24.61 9.36
C ASN A 159 5.39 -24.07 9.70
N TRP A 160 4.32 -24.66 9.16
CA TRP A 160 2.97 -24.12 9.28
C TRP A 160 2.51 -23.89 10.72
N ASP A 161 2.64 -24.91 11.56
CA ASP A 161 2.23 -24.84 12.95
C ASP A 161 3.00 -23.79 13.74
N TYR A 162 4.28 -23.62 13.45
CA TYR A 162 5.09 -22.56 14.03
C TYR A 162 4.63 -21.18 13.58
N LEU A 163 4.46 -20.97 12.27
CA LEU A 163 4.09 -19.66 11.70
C LEU A 163 2.69 -19.20 12.10
N VAL A 164 1.72 -20.14 12.20
CA VAL A 164 0.35 -19.79 12.62
C VAL A 164 0.29 -19.39 14.09
N ASN A 165 1.13 -19.99 14.94
CA ASN A 165 1.17 -19.72 16.38
C ASN A 165 2.23 -18.65 16.76
N ASP A 166 2.93 -18.05 15.81
CA ASP A 166 3.92 -16.99 16.06
C ASP A 166 3.23 -15.64 16.33
N GLU A 167 2.70 -15.47 17.53
CA GLU A 167 2.10 -14.22 17.98
C GLU A 167 3.13 -13.08 18.09
N THR A 168 4.40 -13.40 18.29
CA THR A 168 5.47 -12.41 18.50
C THR A 168 5.81 -11.67 17.22
N ASN A 169 6.01 -12.40 16.12
CA ASN A 169 6.42 -11.81 14.83
C ASN A 169 5.25 -11.62 13.88
N SER A 170 4.21 -12.48 14.00
CA SER A 170 3.08 -12.50 13.07
C SER A 170 3.56 -12.51 11.61
N SER A 171 4.46 -13.46 11.29
CA SER A 171 5.19 -13.50 10.02
C SER A 171 4.28 -13.75 8.81
N LEU A 172 3.09 -14.37 9.02
CA LEU A 172 2.09 -14.55 7.96
C LEU A 172 1.26 -13.28 7.68
N LEU A 173 1.33 -12.26 8.55
CA LEU A 173 0.58 -11.02 8.34
C LEU A 173 1.20 -10.17 7.23
N ASN A 174 0.46 -9.96 6.15
CA ASN A 174 0.84 -8.93 5.18
C ASN A 174 0.57 -7.53 5.77
N ARG A 175 1.61 -6.92 6.34
CA ARG A 175 1.54 -5.62 6.98
C ARG A 175 1.21 -4.49 6.01
N ALA A 176 1.52 -4.66 4.73
CA ALA A 176 1.22 -3.65 3.73
C ALA A 176 -0.29 -3.46 3.55
N THR A 177 -1.05 -4.55 3.49
CA THR A 177 -2.50 -4.51 3.23
C THR A 177 -3.35 -4.72 4.47
N ASN A 178 -2.90 -5.55 5.41
CA ASN A 178 -3.67 -6.00 6.58
C ASN A 178 -3.16 -5.40 7.91
N GLY A 179 -2.03 -4.71 7.91
CA GLY A 179 -1.56 -3.94 9.05
C GLY A 179 -2.53 -2.78 9.35
N ALA A 180 -2.70 -2.47 10.64
CA ALA A 180 -3.57 -1.39 11.09
C ALA A 180 -2.80 -0.53 12.10
N TYR A 181 -2.39 0.65 11.67
CA TYR A 181 -1.49 1.52 12.41
C TYR A 181 -2.06 2.92 12.56
N PRO A 182 -1.79 3.62 13.67
CA PRO A 182 -2.04 5.05 13.73
C PRO A 182 -1.28 5.76 12.57
N PRO A 183 -1.93 6.64 11.81
CA PRO A 183 -1.27 7.33 10.68
C PRO A 183 -0.24 8.36 11.13
N GLY A 184 -0.32 8.85 12.37
CA GLY A 184 0.49 9.98 12.82
C GLY A 184 0.35 11.18 11.89
N SER A 185 1.39 11.97 11.77
CA SER A 185 1.35 13.21 10.98
C SER A 185 1.07 13.02 9.48
N THR A 186 1.00 11.80 8.95
CA THR A 186 0.51 11.59 7.57
C THR A 186 -0.98 11.92 7.45
N PHE A 187 -1.75 11.81 8.53
CA PHE A 187 -3.16 12.21 8.56
C PHE A 187 -3.37 13.72 8.36
N LYS A 188 -2.35 14.54 8.59
CA LYS A 188 -2.43 15.99 8.33
C LYS A 188 -2.74 16.32 6.87
N ILE A 189 -2.54 15.38 5.93
CA ILE A 189 -3.04 15.47 4.56
C ILE A 189 -4.57 15.58 4.54
N VAL A 190 -5.26 14.78 5.35
CA VAL A 190 -6.72 14.79 5.47
C VAL A 190 -7.20 16.07 6.13
N THR A 191 -6.55 16.47 7.23
CA THR A 191 -6.89 17.70 7.97
C THR A 191 -6.67 18.95 7.10
N ALA A 192 -5.59 18.98 6.30
CA ALA A 192 -5.30 20.08 5.37
C ALA A 192 -6.36 20.17 4.25
N LEU A 193 -6.78 19.04 3.71
CA LEU A 193 -7.83 18.97 2.71
C LEU A 193 -9.17 19.51 3.27
N ASP A 194 -9.55 19.08 4.47
CA ASP A 194 -10.78 19.52 5.13
C ASP A 194 -10.75 21.02 5.42
N TYR A 195 -9.62 21.54 5.90
CA TYR A 195 -9.43 22.98 6.10
C TYR A 195 -9.61 23.76 4.81
N PHE A 196 -9.00 23.30 3.72
CA PHE A 196 -9.16 23.94 2.41
C PHE A 196 -10.62 23.91 1.92
N ARG A 197 -11.32 22.78 2.08
CA ARG A 197 -12.74 22.65 1.72
C ARG A 197 -13.62 23.62 2.48
N LYS A 198 -13.39 23.80 3.78
CA LYS A 198 -14.14 24.70 4.64
C LYS A 198 -13.90 26.17 4.30
N ASN A 199 -12.66 26.56 4.05
CA ASN A 199 -12.26 27.97 3.94
C ASN A 199 -12.05 28.45 2.50
N GLY A 200 -11.96 27.55 1.52
CA GLY A 200 -11.69 27.84 0.10
C GLY A 200 -10.28 28.32 -0.22
N SER A 201 -9.46 28.60 0.80
CA SER A 201 -8.07 29.05 0.67
C SER A 201 -7.26 28.65 1.90
N LEU A 202 -5.95 28.56 1.73
CA LEU A 202 -4.98 28.43 2.84
C LEU A 202 -4.36 29.80 3.23
N GLU A 203 -4.60 30.83 2.40
CA GLU A 203 -4.09 32.17 2.63
C GLU A 203 -4.75 32.80 3.86
N GLY A 204 -3.94 33.55 4.62
CA GLY A 204 -4.40 34.21 5.83
C GLY A 204 -4.42 33.34 7.08
N TYR A 205 -4.15 32.00 6.95
CA TYR A 205 -3.90 31.18 8.12
C TYR A 205 -2.61 31.64 8.82
N SER A 206 -2.67 31.77 10.13
CA SER A 206 -1.55 32.22 10.95
C SER A 206 -1.68 31.65 12.34
N TYR A 207 -0.62 31.00 12.84
CA TYR A 207 -0.59 30.38 14.16
C TYR A 207 0.74 30.64 14.85
N LEU A 208 0.73 31.07 16.10
CA LEU A 208 1.94 31.18 16.92
C LEU A 208 2.14 29.89 17.71
N CYS A 209 3.08 29.06 17.29
CA CYS A 209 3.40 27.81 17.96
C CYS A 209 4.43 28.04 19.09
N GLU A 210 4.01 27.84 20.31
CA GLU A 210 4.84 27.91 21.52
C GLU A 210 5.31 26.52 22.01
N GLY A 211 5.18 25.47 21.13
CA GLY A 211 5.60 24.10 21.45
C GLY A 211 4.52 23.23 22.05
N SER A 212 3.45 23.81 22.59
CA SER A 212 2.28 23.10 23.10
C SER A 212 1.00 23.90 22.92
N ILE A 213 -0.14 23.22 22.89
CA ILE A 213 -1.49 23.79 22.90
C ILE A 213 -2.35 23.00 23.91
N THR A 214 -3.08 23.71 24.77
CA THR A 214 -3.97 23.11 25.77
C THR A 214 -5.39 23.60 25.56
N MET A 215 -6.33 22.67 25.40
CA MET A 215 -7.77 22.92 25.37
C MET A 215 -8.51 21.87 26.20
N GLU A 216 -9.49 22.30 27.00
CA GLU A 216 -10.27 21.42 27.89
C GLU A 216 -9.39 20.47 28.73
N GLU A 217 -8.33 21.01 29.36
CA GLU A 217 -7.36 20.28 30.22
C GLU A 217 -6.53 19.22 29.44
N HIS A 218 -6.66 19.14 28.13
CA HIS A 218 -5.86 18.25 27.27
C HIS A 218 -4.77 19.04 26.53
N THR A 219 -3.54 18.55 26.61
CA THR A 219 -2.38 19.20 26.00
C THR A 219 -1.83 18.36 24.85
N ILE A 220 -1.65 18.98 23.70
CA ILE A 220 -0.88 18.45 22.57
C ILE A 220 0.45 19.18 22.50
N ASN A 221 1.55 18.43 22.42
CA ASN A 221 2.89 18.94 22.26
C ASN A 221 3.38 18.75 20.81
N CYS A 222 4.17 19.69 20.32
CA CYS A 222 5.01 19.42 19.15
C CYS A 222 6.12 18.43 19.54
N TYR A 223 6.68 17.74 18.55
CA TYR A 223 7.72 16.74 18.79
C TYR A 223 8.87 17.32 19.60
N ASN A 224 9.25 16.66 20.70
CA ASN A 224 10.26 17.12 21.66
C ASN A 224 10.02 18.55 22.18
N GLY A 225 8.78 19.05 22.20
CA GLY A 225 8.45 20.39 22.65
C GLY A 225 8.98 21.50 21.73
N THR A 226 9.24 21.23 20.48
CA THR A 226 9.78 22.20 19.51
C THR A 226 8.85 23.40 19.36
N VAL A 227 9.39 24.59 19.59
CA VAL A 227 8.72 25.88 19.35
C VAL A 227 8.96 26.28 17.89
N HIS A 228 7.92 26.26 17.06
CA HIS A 228 8.05 26.66 15.63
C HIS A 228 7.94 28.18 15.43
N GLY A 229 7.40 28.91 16.42
CA GLY A 229 7.16 30.35 16.29
C GLY A 229 5.97 30.66 15.41
N GLN A 230 6.07 31.74 14.65
CA GLN A 230 5.00 32.17 13.74
C GLN A 230 4.96 31.29 12.51
N GLU A 231 3.85 30.58 12.31
CA GLU A 231 3.60 29.66 11.20
C GLU A 231 2.47 30.18 10.31
N ASP A 232 2.67 30.13 9.00
CA ASP A 232 1.59 30.11 8.02
C ASP A 232 1.16 28.64 7.75
N PHE A 233 0.19 28.44 6.89
CA PHE A 233 -0.29 27.08 6.61
C PHE A 233 0.80 26.18 5.98
N TYR A 234 1.60 26.73 5.08
CA TYR A 234 2.64 25.99 4.36
C TYR A 234 3.77 25.57 5.29
N SER A 235 4.25 26.48 6.13
CA SER A 235 5.28 26.20 7.13
C SER A 235 4.77 25.23 8.20
N ALA A 236 3.54 25.40 8.70
CA ALA A 236 2.93 24.48 9.65
C ALA A 236 2.82 23.04 9.12
N PHE A 237 2.49 22.87 7.82
CA PHE A 237 2.44 21.56 7.18
C PHE A 237 3.85 20.99 6.96
N ALA A 238 4.79 21.79 6.47
CA ALA A 238 6.17 21.40 6.19
C ALA A 238 6.92 20.98 7.47
N ASN A 239 6.78 21.76 8.55
CA ASN A 239 7.34 21.50 9.87
C ASN A 239 6.56 20.43 10.64
N SER A 240 5.42 20.03 10.12
CA SER A 240 4.53 19.07 10.79
C SER A 240 4.08 19.53 12.18
N CYS A 241 3.76 20.82 12.36
CA CYS A 241 3.39 21.44 13.63
C CYS A 241 2.13 20.79 14.21
N ASN A 242 2.25 20.10 15.36
CA ASN A 242 1.10 19.47 16.01
C ASN A 242 0.12 20.49 16.57
N CYS A 243 0.64 21.57 17.18
CA CYS A 243 -0.20 22.60 17.78
C CYS A 243 -1.12 23.27 16.74
N ALA A 244 -0.55 23.67 15.61
CA ALA A 244 -1.31 24.27 14.51
C ALA A 244 -2.40 23.34 13.96
N PHE A 245 -2.08 22.06 13.77
CA PHE A 245 -3.06 21.08 13.25
C PHE A 245 -4.09 20.64 14.28
N ALA A 246 -3.76 20.62 15.56
CA ALA A 246 -4.74 20.43 16.65
C ALA A 246 -5.73 21.60 16.73
N ASP A 247 -5.25 22.84 16.62
CA ASP A 247 -6.08 24.04 16.53
C ASP A 247 -7.02 24.02 15.33
N MET A 248 -6.48 23.78 14.12
CA MET A 248 -7.29 23.59 12.91
C MET A 248 -8.37 22.53 13.08
N GLY A 249 -8.01 21.38 13.67
CA GLY A 249 -8.95 20.28 13.89
C GLY A 249 -10.13 20.68 14.77
N THR A 250 -9.92 21.50 15.79
CA THR A 250 -11.01 21.99 16.66
C THR A 250 -11.94 22.93 15.93
N ASP A 251 -11.39 23.78 15.05
CA ASP A 251 -12.18 24.65 14.17
C ASP A 251 -13.02 23.86 13.14
N LEU A 252 -12.47 22.77 12.62
CA LEU A 252 -13.14 21.90 11.65
C LEU A 252 -14.29 21.12 12.31
N GLY A 253 -13.99 20.53 13.45
CA GLY A 253 -14.88 19.67 14.20
C GLY A 253 -14.96 18.24 13.66
N GLY A 254 -15.41 17.31 14.53
CA GLY A 254 -15.37 15.87 14.22
C GLY A 254 -16.22 15.44 13.03
N SER A 255 -17.33 16.14 12.73
CA SER A 255 -18.20 15.78 11.60
C SER A 255 -17.54 16.11 10.25
N SER A 256 -16.94 17.30 10.12
CA SER A 256 -16.27 17.71 8.88
C SER A 256 -15.08 16.80 8.55
N LEU A 257 -14.23 16.56 9.56
CA LEU A 257 -13.09 15.63 9.43
C LEU A 257 -13.54 14.22 9.03
N LYS A 258 -14.69 13.75 9.57
CA LYS A 258 -15.26 12.46 9.19
C LYS A 258 -15.67 12.42 7.73
N ASP A 259 -16.42 13.40 7.28
CA ASP A 259 -16.92 13.46 5.90
C ASP A 259 -15.72 13.45 4.91
N THR A 260 -14.69 14.24 5.20
CA THR A 260 -13.47 14.28 4.39
C THR A 260 -12.68 12.96 4.44
N ALA A 261 -12.56 12.32 5.62
CA ALA A 261 -11.91 11.02 5.73
C ALA A 261 -12.68 9.92 4.98
N GLU A 262 -14.01 9.91 5.04
CA GLU A 262 -14.84 8.92 4.33
C GLU A 262 -14.80 9.12 2.80
N ASP A 263 -14.68 10.34 2.29
CA ASP A 263 -14.42 10.62 0.87
C ASP A 263 -13.09 9.99 0.42
N LEU A 264 -12.11 9.92 1.31
CA LEU A 264 -10.79 9.33 1.11
C LEU A 264 -10.75 7.83 1.47
N LEU A 265 -11.89 7.15 1.51
CA LEU A 265 -12.07 5.71 1.72
C LEU A 265 -11.82 5.20 3.15
N PHE A 266 -11.71 6.06 4.16
CA PHE A 266 -11.81 5.57 5.54
C PHE A 266 -13.20 4.96 5.79
N ASN A 267 -13.30 3.97 6.64
CA ASN A 267 -14.53 3.20 6.91
C ASN A 267 -15.16 2.52 5.67
N SER A 268 -14.45 2.47 4.55
CA SER A 268 -14.96 1.95 3.28
C SER A 268 -14.13 0.78 2.76
N LYS A 269 -14.70 0.05 1.81
CA LYS A 269 -13.95 -0.99 1.09
C LYS A 269 -12.88 -0.35 0.21
N LEU A 270 -11.66 -0.91 0.29
CA LEU A 270 -10.58 -0.57 -0.63
C LEU A 270 -10.67 -1.46 -1.89
N PRO A 271 -10.22 -0.96 -3.04
CA PRO A 271 -10.21 -1.74 -4.29
C PRO A 271 -9.03 -2.75 -4.34
N LEU A 272 -8.85 -3.53 -3.29
CA LEU A 272 -7.82 -4.56 -3.13
C LEU A 272 -8.48 -5.89 -2.80
N THR A 273 -7.83 -7.00 -3.17
CA THR A 273 -8.37 -8.34 -2.95
C THR A 273 -8.33 -8.74 -1.46
N SER A 274 -7.24 -8.42 -0.77
CA SER A 274 -7.07 -8.67 0.67
C SER A 274 -6.57 -7.40 1.36
N TYR A 275 -7.31 -6.92 2.36
CA TYR A 275 -6.97 -5.70 3.10
C TYR A 275 -7.70 -5.61 4.44
N LYS A 276 -7.15 -4.80 5.33
CA LYS A 276 -7.85 -4.32 6.52
C LYS A 276 -8.49 -2.97 6.23
N THR A 277 -9.78 -2.84 6.48
CA THR A 277 -10.48 -1.55 6.37
C THR A 277 -9.89 -0.56 7.38
N SER A 278 -9.51 0.61 6.90
CA SER A 278 -9.04 1.71 7.75
C SER A 278 -10.20 2.30 8.54
N SER A 279 -9.97 2.60 9.80
CA SER A 279 -11.01 3.08 10.71
C SER A 279 -10.83 4.57 11.04
N PHE A 280 -11.94 5.29 11.04
CA PHE A 280 -12.05 6.66 11.50
C PHE A 280 -13.28 6.78 12.41
N THR A 281 -13.11 7.32 13.62
CA THR A 281 -14.13 7.22 14.68
C THR A 281 -14.73 8.55 15.13
N LEU A 282 -14.20 9.72 14.66
CA LEU A 282 -14.80 10.99 15.02
C LEU A 282 -16.22 11.13 14.49
N ASP A 283 -17.03 11.86 15.23
CA ASP A 283 -18.36 12.33 14.84
C ASP A 283 -18.65 13.71 15.47
N LYS A 284 -19.87 14.21 15.27
CA LYS A 284 -20.29 15.52 15.83
C LYS A 284 -20.40 15.57 17.36
N LYS A 285 -20.31 14.42 18.04
CA LYS A 285 -20.37 14.32 19.52
C LYS A 285 -18.98 14.16 20.13
N SER A 286 -17.95 14.02 19.31
CA SER A 286 -16.60 13.88 19.76
C SER A 286 -16.13 15.11 20.52
N GLY A 287 -15.54 14.92 21.69
CA GLY A 287 -14.99 16.01 22.52
C GLY A 287 -13.72 16.61 21.92
N ILE A 288 -13.38 17.82 22.32
CA ILE A 288 -12.20 18.57 21.87
C ILE A 288 -10.90 17.74 21.98
N PRO A 289 -10.61 17.06 23.09
CA PRO A 289 -9.38 16.26 23.21
C PRO A 289 -9.21 15.21 22.12
N LEU A 290 -10.28 14.48 21.78
CA LEU A 290 -10.24 13.46 20.74
C LEU A 290 -10.11 14.07 19.33
N ILE A 291 -10.74 15.22 19.09
CA ILE A 291 -10.60 15.96 17.83
C ILE A 291 -9.15 16.42 17.65
N MET A 292 -8.55 17.04 18.68
CA MET A 292 -7.16 17.47 18.65
C MET A 292 -6.20 16.31 18.32
N GLN A 293 -6.35 15.17 19.00
CA GLN A 293 -5.53 13.97 18.76
C GLN A 293 -5.72 13.45 17.33
N THR A 294 -6.96 13.30 16.89
CA THR A 294 -7.26 12.71 15.58
C THR A 294 -6.79 13.61 14.43
N SER A 295 -6.89 14.94 14.55
CA SER A 295 -6.43 15.88 13.53
C SER A 295 -4.92 15.85 13.25
N ILE A 296 -4.14 15.33 14.20
CA ILE A 296 -2.70 15.05 14.03
C ILE A 296 -2.39 13.57 13.73
N GLY A 297 -3.43 12.73 13.55
CA GLY A 297 -3.32 11.32 13.22
C GLY A 297 -3.04 10.39 14.39
N GLN A 298 -3.37 10.83 15.60
CA GLN A 298 -3.36 10.04 16.84
C GLN A 298 -4.78 9.58 17.20
N GLY A 299 -4.99 9.07 18.39
CA GLY A 299 -6.28 8.58 18.85
C GLY A 299 -6.65 7.22 18.24
N ASN A 300 -7.92 7.05 17.84
CA ASN A 300 -8.46 5.75 17.42
C ASN A 300 -8.44 5.52 15.90
N THR A 301 -7.81 6.41 15.12
CA THR A 301 -7.72 6.27 13.68
C THR A 301 -6.64 5.26 13.33
N LEU A 302 -6.99 4.27 12.51
CA LEU A 302 -6.06 3.24 12.04
C LEU A 302 -6.09 3.15 10.52
N VAL A 303 -4.91 2.98 9.92
CA VAL A 303 -4.73 2.92 8.47
C VAL A 303 -3.70 1.86 8.09
N SER A 304 -3.84 1.26 6.91
CA SER A 304 -2.80 0.40 6.34
C SER A 304 -1.84 1.18 5.43
N PRO A 305 -0.60 0.73 5.24
CA PRO A 305 0.32 1.29 4.24
C PRO A 305 -0.28 1.32 2.82
N ALA A 306 -1.03 0.29 2.47
CA ALA A 306 -1.73 0.22 1.18
C ALA A 306 -2.77 1.35 1.03
N HIS A 307 -3.57 1.63 2.06
CA HIS A 307 -4.52 2.73 1.99
C HIS A 307 -3.80 4.08 1.81
N MET A 308 -2.71 4.31 2.53
CA MET A 308 -1.92 5.53 2.38
C MET A 308 -1.26 5.63 1.01
N ALA A 309 -0.84 4.51 0.40
CA ALA A 309 -0.37 4.48 -0.98
C ALA A 309 -1.48 4.85 -1.97
N LEU A 310 -2.70 4.30 -1.80
CA LEU A 310 -3.86 4.61 -2.65
C LEU A 310 -4.25 6.10 -2.58
N LEU A 311 -4.29 6.65 -1.36
CA LEU A 311 -4.57 8.07 -1.15
C LEU A 311 -3.51 8.96 -1.82
N THR A 312 -2.23 8.64 -1.60
CA THR A 312 -1.12 9.37 -2.21
C THR A 312 -1.12 9.22 -3.74
N SER A 313 -1.47 8.04 -4.26
CA SER A 313 -1.63 7.80 -5.70
C SER A 313 -2.74 8.66 -6.31
N ALA A 314 -3.88 8.82 -5.62
CA ALA A 314 -4.92 9.73 -6.09
C ALA A 314 -4.45 11.19 -6.11
N ILE A 315 -3.67 11.64 -5.11
CA ILE A 315 -3.09 13.00 -5.10
C ILE A 315 -2.15 13.16 -6.30
N ALA A 316 -1.22 12.24 -6.48
CA ALA A 316 -0.26 12.24 -7.58
C ALA A 316 -0.93 12.23 -8.97
N ASN A 317 -2.09 11.56 -9.09
CA ASN A 317 -2.84 11.41 -10.34
C ASN A 317 -4.01 12.42 -10.47
N GLY A 318 -3.82 13.65 -10.02
CA GLY A 318 -4.82 14.73 -10.20
C GLY A 318 -6.19 14.45 -9.58
N GLY A 319 -6.23 13.70 -8.50
CA GLY A 319 -7.40 13.36 -7.70
C GLY A 319 -8.12 12.06 -8.11
N ILE A 320 -7.63 11.35 -9.11
CA ILE A 320 -8.21 10.09 -9.59
C ILE A 320 -7.42 8.91 -9.04
N LEU A 321 -8.08 8.06 -8.25
CA LEU A 321 -7.56 6.76 -7.90
C LEU A 321 -7.80 5.80 -9.05
N MET A 322 -6.72 5.22 -9.60
CA MET A 322 -6.80 4.12 -10.55
C MET A 322 -7.08 2.80 -9.81
N LYS A 323 -7.72 1.85 -10.48
CA LYS A 323 -7.94 0.52 -9.91
C LYS A 323 -6.60 -0.18 -9.72
N PRO A 324 -6.20 -0.53 -8.48
CA PRO A 324 -4.95 -1.23 -8.23
C PRO A 324 -4.93 -2.59 -8.92
N THR A 325 -3.80 -2.97 -9.46
CA THR A 325 -3.59 -4.28 -10.08
C THR A 325 -2.22 -4.84 -9.79
N LEU A 326 -2.16 -6.15 -9.61
CA LEU A 326 -0.94 -6.96 -9.54
C LEU A 326 -0.73 -7.79 -10.81
N ILE A 327 -1.71 -7.80 -11.73
CA ILE A 327 -1.66 -8.62 -12.95
C ILE A 327 -1.70 -7.70 -14.17
N ASP A 328 -0.65 -7.74 -14.97
CA ASP A 328 -0.57 -7.02 -16.24
C ASP A 328 -1.18 -7.84 -17.38
N GLU A 329 -0.83 -9.13 -17.44
CA GLU A 329 -1.20 -9.98 -18.56
C GLU A 329 -1.24 -11.46 -18.16
N VAL A 330 -2.04 -12.24 -18.86
CA VAL A 330 -2.04 -13.70 -18.83
C VAL A 330 -1.66 -14.19 -20.20
N VAL A 331 -0.67 -15.07 -20.30
CA VAL A 331 -0.21 -15.64 -21.55
C VAL A 331 -0.26 -17.16 -21.49
N ASN A 332 -0.52 -17.82 -22.65
CA ASN A 332 -0.47 -19.26 -22.74
C ASN A 332 1.00 -19.76 -22.73
N LYS A 333 1.19 -21.06 -22.78
CA LYS A 333 2.52 -21.71 -22.80
C LYS A 333 3.44 -21.25 -23.95
N THR A 334 2.87 -20.80 -25.07
CA THR A 334 3.63 -20.31 -26.23
C THR A 334 3.93 -18.82 -26.16
N GLY A 335 3.46 -18.12 -25.11
CA GLY A 335 3.63 -16.69 -24.92
C GLY A 335 2.57 -15.83 -25.64
N GLU A 336 1.52 -16.44 -26.18
CA GLU A 336 0.41 -15.69 -26.77
C GLU A 336 -0.48 -15.10 -25.70
N SER A 337 -0.88 -13.83 -25.85
CA SER A 337 -1.75 -13.13 -24.92
C SER A 337 -3.14 -13.75 -24.86
N VAL A 338 -3.53 -14.18 -23.67
CA VAL A 338 -4.87 -14.68 -23.37
C VAL A 338 -5.76 -13.56 -22.84
N LYS A 339 -5.20 -12.76 -21.94
CA LYS A 339 -5.91 -11.64 -21.31
C LYS A 339 -4.91 -10.56 -20.92
N LYS A 340 -5.19 -9.30 -21.26
CA LYS A 340 -4.42 -8.13 -20.85
C LYS A 340 -5.25 -7.26 -19.92
N THR A 341 -4.64 -6.76 -18.87
CA THR A 341 -5.28 -5.83 -17.94
C THR A 341 -5.13 -4.42 -18.44
N GLU A 342 -6.26 -3.75 -18.68
CA GLU A 342 -6.27 -2.34 -19.08
C GLU A 342 -6.41 -1.46 -17.83
N ALA A 343 -5.61 -0.37 -17.79
CA ALA A 343 -5.70 0.60 -16.73
C ALA A 343 -7.09 1.26 -16.72
N SER A 344 -7.71 1.33 -15.56
CA SER A 344 -9.05 1.92 -15.42
C SER A 344 -9.15 2.74 -14.13
N ALA A 345 -9.89 3.85 -14.19
CA ALA A 345 -10.17 4.64 -13.02
C ALA A 345 -11.12 3.88 -12.08
N TYR A 346 -10.75 3.82 -10.80
CA TYR A 346 -11.65 3.32 -9.76
C TYR A 346 -12.64 4.41 -9.32
N LYS A 347 -12.12 5.56 -8.86
CA LYS A 347 -12.95 6.68 -8.38
C LYS A 347 -12.14 7.97 -8.36
N ARG A 348 -12.78 9.09 -8.64
CA ARG A 348 -12.22 10.40 -8.27
C ARG A 348 -12.44 10.62 -6.78
N LEU A 349 -11.37 10.69 -5.99
CA LEU A 349 -11.43 10.92 -4.54
C LEU A 349 -11.49 12.40 -4.21
N ILE A 350 -10.72 13.21 -4.95
CA ILE A 350 -10.60 14.66 -4.76
C ILE A 350 -10.58 15.37 -6.12
N SER A 351 -10.85 16.66 -6.13
CA SER A 351 -10.73 17.46 -7.34
C SER A 351 -9.27 17.69 -7.73
N THR A 352 -9.02 18.03 -9.00
CA THR A 352 -7.68 18.36 -9.48
C THR A 352 -7.05 19.54 -8.73
N ASN A 353 -7.88 20.53 -8.34
CA ASN A 353 -7.41 21.67 -7.56
C ASN A 353 -6.96 21.26 -6.16
N GLU A 354 -7.70 20.37 -5.48
CA GLU A 354 -7.33 19.81 -4.18
C GLU A 354 -6.06 18.96 -4.28
N ALA A 355 -5.92 18.15 -5.33
CA ALA A 355 -4.74 17.34 -5.58
C ALA A 355 -3.49 18.22 -5.78
N ASN A 356 -3.58 19.25 -6.61
CA ASN A 356 -2.49 20.20 -6.85
C ASN A 356 -2.10 20.96 -5.57
N LEU A 357 -3.07 21.34 -4.75
CA LEU A 357 -2.82 21.99 -3.47
C LEU A 357 -2.06 21.07 -2.52
N LEU A 358 -2.55 19.84 -2.33
CA LEU A 358 -1.89 18.84 -1.49
C LEU A 358 -0.49 18.52 -2.01
N GLY A 359 -0.32 18.39 -3.32
CA GLY A 359 0.99 18.19 -3.94
C GLY A 359 1.99 19.29 -3.60
N LYS A 360 1.57 20.56 -3.66
CA LYS A 360 2.41 21.72 -3.25
C LYS A 360 2.77 21.67 -1.76
N LEU A 361 1.82 21.33 -0.89
CA LEU A 361 2.08 21.18 0.53
C LEU A 361 3.09 20.05 0.78
N MET A 362 2.90 18.89 0.12
CA MET A 362 3.79 17.73 0.24
C MET A 362 5.18 18.01 -0.34
N GLN A 363 5.29 18.80 -1.41
CA GLN A 363 6.58 19.27 -1.94
C GLN A 363 7.29 20.16 -0.91
N GLY A 364 6.56 21.04 -0.22
CA GLY A 364 7.10 21.88 0.86
C GLY A 364 7.77 21.09 1.99
N VAL A 365 7.24 19.90 2.32
CA VAL A 365 7.83 18.99 3.32
C VAL A 365 9.23 18.51 2.90
N VAL A 366 9.44 18.31 1.60
CA VAL A 366 10.73 17.88 1.05
C VAL A 366 11.69 19.07 0.88
N THR A 367 11.19 20.20 0.41
CA THR A 367 12.07 21.35 0.13
C THR A 367 12.52 22.08 1.39
N ASN A 368 11.65 22.20 2.39
CA ASN A 368 11.88 23.04 3.57
C ASN A 368 11.54 22.35 4.91
N GLY A 369 11.10 21.10 4.90
CA GLY A 369 10.50 20.45 6.06
C GLY A 369 11.17 19.16 6.47
N THR A 370 10.35 18.29 7.08
CA THR A 370 10.77 17.06 7.76
C THR A 370 11.30 15.95 6.85
N ALA A 371 11.14 16.06 5.52
CA ALA A 371 11.68 15.11 4.55
C ALA A 371 12.81 15.72 3.68
N SER A 372 13.52 16.75 4.17
CA SER A 372 14.55 17.48 3.43
C SER A 372 15.73 16.61 2.95
N ALA A 373 15.94 15.43 3.52
CA ALA A 373 16.92 14.46 3.04
C ALA A 373 16.63 13.92 1.62
N LEU A 374 15.40 14.11 1.10
CA LEU A 374 15.02 13.76 -0.26
C LEU A 374 15.20 14.93 -1.26
N ASN A 375 15.56 16.13 -0.77
CA ASN A 375 15.77 17.29 -1.62
C ASN A 375 17.12 17.24 -2.35
N GLY A 376 17.19 17.82 -3.55
CA GLY A 376 18.41 17.95 -4.33
C GLY A 376 18.86 16.70 -5.07
N ARG A 377 17.99 15.71 -5.23
CA ARG A 377 18.21 14.54 -6.08
C ARG A 377 17.99 14.90 -7.55
N GLY A 378 18.33 14.00 -8.48
CA GLY A 378 18.11 14.21 -9.93
C GLY A 378 16.65 14.18 -10.36
N TYR A 379 15.73 14.01 -9.42
CA TYR A 379 14.27 14.00 -9.57
C TYR A 379 13.63 14.79 -8.41
N THR A 380 12.38 15.20 -8.58
CA THR A 380 11.64 15.92 -7.53
C THR A 380 10.75 14.97 -6.73
N VAL A 381 10.56 15.27 -5.43
CA VAL A 381 9.73 14.46 -4.53
C VAL A 381 8.73 15.34 -3.79
N ALA A 382 7.51 14.86 -3.66
CA ALA A 382 6.51 15.38 -2.74
C ALA A 382 6.13 14.28 -1.73
N GLY A 383 6.05 14.61 -0.45
CA GLY A 383 5.73 13.58 0.56
C GLY A 383 5.36 14.16 1.92
N LYS A 384 4.97 13.28 2.81
CA LYS A 384 4.67 13.60 4.21
C LYS A 384 5.26 12.54 5.13
N THR A 385 6.01 12.98 6.12
CA THR A 385 6.50 12.15 7.21
C THR A 385 5.44 11.98 8.29
N GLY A 386 5.52 10.90 9.03
CA GLY A 386 4.74 10.68 10.23
C GLY A 386 5.57 10.00 11.32
N SER A 387 5.28 10.35 12.55
CA SER A 387 5.71 9.64 13.74
C SER A 387 4.43 9.35 14.53
N ALA A 388 4.08 8.09 14.65
CA ALA A 388 2.82 7.67 15.26
C ALA A 388 3.14 6.99 16.58
N GLU A 389 2.90 7.70 17.68
CA GLU A 389 3.05 7.14 19.03
C GLU A 389 1.97 6.08 19.27
N PHE A 390 2.35 4.95 19.87
CA PHE A 390 1.44 3.83 20.11
C PHE A 390 1.51 3.30 21.54
N ASP A 391 2.44 3.79 22.36
CA ASP A 391 2.54 3.49 23.79
C ASP A 391 2.81 4.74 24.64
N GLU A 392 2.62 4.60 25.95
CA GLU A 392 2.84 5.67 26.94
C GLU A 392 4.33 6.03 27.11
N ASN A 393 5.25 5.23 26.61
CA ASN A 393 6.69 5.46 26.69
C ASN A 393 7.24 6.32 25.54
N GLY A 394 6.36 6.76 24.64
CA GLY A 394 6.74 7.56 23.47
C GLY A 394 7.37 6.77 22.33
N SER A 395 7.24 5.43 22.34
CA SER A 395 7.63 4.62 21.19
C SER A 395 6.76 4.95 20.00
N SER A 396 7.35 5.12 18.83
CA SER A 396 6.61 5.53 17.64
C SER A 396 6.92 4.70 16.39
N HIS A 397 5.89 4.53 15.56
CA HIS A 397 6.05 4.01 14.20
C HIS A 397 6.51 5.14 13.30
N SER A 398 7.50 4.84 12.45
CA SER A 398 8.02 5.77 11.46
C SER A 398 7.26 5.62 10.15
N TRP A 399 6.71 6.73 9.62
CA TRP A 399 5.97 6.78 8.38
C TRP A 399 6.59 7.73 7.36
N PHE A 400 6.49 7.33 6.09
CA PHE A 400 6.63 8.23 4.95
C PHE A 400 5.63 7.80 3.87
N VAL A 401 4.95 8.79 3.29
CA VAL A 401 4.15 8.63 2.08
C VAL A 401 4.50 9.74 1.11
N GLY A 402 4.71 9.41 -0.14
CA GLY A 402 5.12 10.41 -1.13
C GLY A 402 5.20 9.85 -2.53
N TYR A 403 5.52 10.70 -3.48
CA TYR A 403 5.63 10.37 -4.89
C TYR A 403 6.72 11.19 -5.58
N SER A 404 7.16 10.73 -6.72
CA SER A 404 8.07 11.38 -7.66
C SER A 404 7.63 11.05 -9.10
N ASP A 405 7.90 11.86 -10.11
CA ASP A 405 8.29 13.26 -10.14
C ASP A 405 7.09 14.14 -9.75
N VAL A 406 7.34 15.37 -9.26
CA VAL A 406 6.22 16.23 -8.82
C VAL A 406 5.37 16.71 -9.99
N ASP A 407 5.99 17.02 -11.13
CA ASP A 407 5.30 17.54 -12.31
C ASP A 407 4.67 16.42 -13.16
N THR A 408 5.31 15.26 -13.21
CA THR A 408 4.87 14.07 -13.94
C THR A 408 5.02 12.83 -13.06
N PRO A 409 4.11 12.59 -12.11
CA PRO A 409 4.28 11.55 -11.10
C PRO A 409 4.43 10.14 -11.70
N ASP A 410 5.60 9.52 -11.46
CA ASP A 410 5.94 8.20 -11.98
C ASP A 410 5.63 7.10 -10.97
N ILE A 411 6.06 7.28 -9.71
CA ILE A 411 5.85 6.30 -8.66
C ILE A 411 5.42 6.93 -7.34
N VAL A 412 4.64 6.18 -6.59
CA VAL A 412 4.21 6.45 -5.21
C VAL A 412 4.89 5.44 -4.29
N VAL A 413 5.38 5.91 -3.15
CA VAL A 413 6.00 5.08 -2.11
C VAL A 413 5.30 5.33 -0.78
N SER A 414 4.85 4.26 -0.13
CA SER A 414 4.33 4.26 1.25
C SER A 414 5.19 3.34 2.10
N VAL A 415 5.75 3.86 3.18
CA VAL A 415 6.65 3.14 4.09
C VAL A 415 6.13 3.26 5.50
N ILE A 416 6.09 2.14 6.22
CA ILE A 416 5.98 2.09 7.67
C ILE A 416 7.12 1.27 8.26
N VAL A 417 7.70 1.73 9.36
CA VAL A 417 8.64 0.98 10.18
C VAL A 417 8.10 0.94 11.61
N GLU A 418 7.77 -0.25 12.09
CA GLU A 418 7.33 -0.45 13.48
C GLU A 418 8.49 -0.10 14.43
N ASN A 419 8.22 0.68 15.47
CA ASN A 419 9.23 1.14 16.43
C ASN A 419 10.44 1.84 15.76
N GLY A 420 10.18 2.52 14.64
CA GLY A 420 11.24 3.14 13.82
C GLY A 420 11.62 4.56 14.25
N GLY A 421 11.03 5.11 15.31
CA GLY A 421 11.24 6.49 15.71
C GLY A 421 10.53 7.47 14.78
N THR A 422 11.20 8.55 14.41
CA THR A 422 10.61 9.56 13.53
C THR A 422 10.58 9.13 12.06
N GLY A 423 9.65 9.72 11.29
CA GLY A 423 9.56 9.48 9.85
C GLY A 423 10.84 9.85 9.10
N SER A 424 11.52 10.90 9.54
CA SER A 424 12.79 11.37 8.96
C SER A 424 13.96 10.41 9.21
N GLU A 425 13.96 9.67 10.33
CA GLU A 425 15.08 8.79 10.72
C GLU A 425 15.04 7.43 10.05
N ALA A 426 13.86 6.83 9.85
CA ALA A 426 13.76 5.49 9.28
C ALA A 426 13.02 5.44 7.94
N ALA A 427 11.80 5.96 7.84
CA ALA A 427 10.98 5.80 6.63
C ALA A 427 11.47 6.64 5.44
N VAL A 428 11.95 7.87 5.67
CA VAL A 428 12.49 8.76 4.61
C VAL A 428 13.74 8.15 3.94
N PRO A 429 14.77 7.64 4.65
CA PRO A 429 15.90 6.98 4.01
C PRO A 429 15.50 5.75 3.19
N ILE A 430 14.53 4.96 3.65
CA ILE A 430 14.01 3.79 2.90
C ILE A 430 13.35 4.26 1.61
N ALA A 431 12.45 5.24 1.68
CA ALA A 431 11.80 5.80 0.50
C ALA A 431 12.82 6.37 -0.50
N GLY A 432 13.86 7.04 -0.01
CA GLY A 432 14.94 7.56 -0.84
C GLY A 432 15.67 6.50 -1.64
N GLN A 433 15.98 5.33 -1.03
CA GLN A 433 16.61 4.21 -1.74
C GLN A 433 15.69 3.62 -2.82
N ILE A 434 14.37 3.60 -2.58
CA ILE A 434 13.40 3.10 -3.55
C ILE A 434 13.27 4.04 -4.74
N PHE A 435 13.18 5.36 -4.49
CA PHE A 435 13.19 6.36 -5.57
C PHE A 435 14.49 6.30 -6.38
N ASP A 436 15.65 6.18 -5.71
CA ASP A 436 16.95 6.04 -6.41
C ASP A 436 16.98 4.76 -7.27
N ALA A 437 16.43 3.64 -6.78
CA ALA A 437 16.37 2.40 -7.55
C ALA A 437 15.47 2.53 -8.79
N TYR A 438 14.45 3.37 -8.74
CA TYR A 438 13.59 3.63 -9.90
C TYR A 438 14.27 4.47 -10.99
N TYR A 439 15.02 5.51 -10.58
CA TYR A 439 15.60 6.47 -11.53
C TYR A 439 17.01 6.14 -11.99
N TYR A 440 17.77 5.34 -11.26
CA TYR A 440 19.22 5.15 -11.53
C TYR A 440 19.63 3.71 -11.82
N ASN A 441 18.68 2.75 -11.84
CA ASN A 441 18.97 1.33 -12.11
C ASN A 441 18.32 0.81 -13.39
#